data_a24ec016ece20884cb54d5d4aab06793
#
_entry.id   a24ec016ece20884cb54d5d4aab06793
#
_cell.length_a   1.000
_cell.length_b   1.000
_cell.length_c   1.000
_cell.angle_alpha   90.00
_cell.angle_beta   90.00
_cell.angle_gamma   90.00
#
_symmetry.space_group_name_H-M   'P 1'
#
loop_
_entity.id
_entity.type
_entity.pdbx_description
1 polymer ?
#
loop_
_entity_poly.entity_id
_entity_poly.type
_entity_poly.pdbx_seq_one_letter_code
_entity_poly.pdbx_strand_id
1 'polypeptide(L)'
;MKPNVLLAGGSGYIGKYISSVIEKDANIYALSKYPNTKKEDNDRIIWLKRDIYNYTDVVKAMEGMDIAVFYLDPNKNSAKLTQATARDLNLIAADNFARAAAQQGVSKIVYISGSRFDIETVQRLENYGVPVEKTNTQIKRPHINAELQMSKYDDIRTAMRMILPRKWTLSYLVDYFMKWLNDTRGTFMHTYQDNDRYIVYARKKSKPLLIMEKVEDDSGLITLHLISGSMIKFNQKKQGKLEFRQIKGTRLVIVHLYDYIPKLLWPIYYFVQAPLQGLIMRGFEIDCRIKHFNGRVQSGEKMKYTK
;
A
#
# COMPACT_ATOMS: atom_id res chain seq x y z
N MET A 1 19.54 29.01 2.74
CA MET A 1 19.82 27.57 2.56
C MET A 1 19.00 27.07 1.39
N LYS A 2 19.51 26.08 0.63
CA LYS A 2 18.71 25.41 -0.39
C LYS A 2 17.67 24.51 0.31
N PRO A 3 16.40 24.47 -0.18
CA PRO A 3 15.41 23.58 0.38
C PRO A 3 15.74 22.11 0.09
N ASN A 4 15.38 21.23 1.01
CA ASN A 4 15.45 19.79 0.85
C ASN A 4 14.18 19.31 0.13
N VAL A 5 14.33 18.68 -1.03
CA VAL A 5 13.22 18.24 -1.89
C VAL A 5 13.22 16.74 -2.02
N LEU A 6 12.14 16.08 -1.55
CA LEU A 6 11.93 14.65 -1.72
C LEU A 6 11.18 14.34 -3.01
N LEU A 7 11.75 13.52 -3.87
CA LEU A 7 11.10 12.97 -5.05
C LEU A 7 10.49 11.59 -4.77
N ALA A 8 9.24 11.36 -5.15
CA ALA A 8 8.55 10.07 -5.00
C ALA A 8 9.19 8.91 -5.79
N GLY A 9 10.17 9.19 -6.61
CA GLY A 9 10.99 8.24 -7.36
C GLY A 9 12.04 8.99 -8.15
N GLY A 10 13.26 8.47 -8.27
CA GLY A 10 14.38 9.18 -8.89
C GLY A 10 14.91 8.53 -10.16
N SER A 11 14.77 7.20 -10.27
CA SER A 11 15.39 6.41 -11.36
C SER A 11 14.65 6.46 -12.69
N GLY A 12 13.41 6.96 -12.72
CA GLY A 12 12.60 7.06 -13.93
C GLY A 12 12.85 8.35 -14.73
N TYR A 13 12.31 8.39 -15.95
CA TYR A 13 12.40 9.54 -16.84
C TYR A 13 11.98 10.88 -16.19
N ILE A 14 10.83 10.88 -15.47
CA ILE A 14 10.32 12.09 -14.82
C ILE A 14 11.27 12.53 -13.70
N GLY A 15 11.73 11.61 -12.86
CA GLY A 15 12.66 11.91 -11.77
C GLY A 15 13.97 12.53 -12.26
N LYS A 16 14.54 11.98 -13.30
CA LYS A 16 15.74 12.52 -13.94
C LYS A 16 15.52 13.93 -14.49
N TYR A 17 14.40 14.15 -15.18
CA TYR A 17 14.05 15.46 -15.70
C TYR A 17 13.89 16.50 -14.57
N ILE A 18 13.12 16.18 -13.54
CA ILE A 18 12.93 17.10 -12.41
C ILE A 18 14.27 17.41 -11.74
N SER A 19 15.08 16.37 -11.48
CA SER A 19 16.39 16.55 -10.85
C SER A 19 17.28 17.50 -11.64
N SER A 20 17.33 17.39 -12.96
CA SER A 20 18.13 18.27 -13.81
C SER A 20 17.65 19.72 -13.81
N VAL A 21 16.35 19.95 -13.57
CA VAL A 21 15.78 21.30 -13.52
C VAL A 21 16.08 22.00 -12.19
N ILE A 22 15.97 21.27 -11.06
CA ILE A 22 16.04 21.87 -9.73
C ILE A 22 17.41 21.75 -9.03
N GLU A 23 18.39 21.05 -9.62
CA GLU A 23 19.68 20.74 -8.99
C GLU A 23 20.47 21.97 -8.50
N LYS A 24 20.28 23.13 -9.14
CA LYS A 24 20.94 24.35 -8.73
C LYS A 24 20.30 25.01 -7.53
N ASP A 25 19.00 24.79 -7.32
CA ASP A 25 18.18 25.52 -6.37
C ASP A 25 17.77 24.68 -5.14
N ALA A 26 17.96 23.36 -5.17
CA ALA A 26 17.53 22.45 -4.11
C ALA A 26 18.56 21.34 -3.81
N ASN A 27 18.49 20.79 -2.60
CA ASN A 27 19.11 19.53 -2.25
C ASN A 27 18.09 18.42 -2.60
N ILE A 28 18.47 17.50 -3.46
CA ILE A 28 17.55 16.51 -4.04
C ILE A 28 17.69 15.17 -3.34
N TYR A 29 16.60 14.68 -2.79
CA TYR A 29 16.47 13.36 -2.22
C TYR A 29 15.50 12.54 -3.08
N ALA A 30 15.83 11.29 -3.37
CA ALA A 30 14.98 10.43 -4.19
C ALA A 30 14.66 9.12 -3.47
N LEU A 31 13.37 8.88 -3.27
CA LEU A 31 12.87 7.65 -2.69
C LEU A 31 12.84 6.54 -3.75
N SER A 32 13.50 5.44 -3.51
CA SER A 32 13.46 4.28 -4.39
C SER A 32 13.73 2.99 -3.61
N LYS A 33 12.88 1.98 -3.82
CA LYS A 33 13.13 0.63 -3.26
C LYS A 33 14.41 0.01 -3.82
N TYR A 34 14.73 0.33 -5.08
CA TYR A 34 15.89 -0.17 -5.82
C TYR A 34 16.60 1.01 -6.50
N PRO A 35 17.40 1.77 -5.76
CA PRO A 35 18.12 2.91 -6.32
C PRO A 35 19.09 2.44 -7.40
N ASN A 36 19.16 3.20 -8.48
CA ASN A 36 20.16 2.97 -9.52
C ASN A 36 21.49 3.57 -9.03
N THR A 37 22.42 2.74 -8.63
CA THR A 37 23.73 3.15 -8.09
C THR A 37 24.83 3.24 -9.14
N LYS A 38 24.49 3.22 -10.44
CA LYS A 38 25.48 3.42 -11.49
C LYS A 38 26.05 4.84 -11.42
N LYS A 39 27.37 4.94 -11.45
CA LYS A 39 28.18 6.13 -11.12
C LYS A 39 27.85 7.44 -11.85
N GLU A 40 27.16 7.43 -12.97
CA GLU A 40 26.97 8.60 -13.83
C GLU A 40 25.83 9.55 -13.39
N ASP A 41 24.93 9.09 -12.50
CA ASP A 41 23.78 9.87 -12.01
C ASP A 41 23.89 10.28 -10.51
N ASN A 42 25.01 9.97 -9.84
CA ASN A 42 25.04 9.89 -8.37
C ASN A 42 25.47 11.15 -7.60
N ASP A 43 26.12 12.11 -8.23
CA ASP A 43 26.70 13.23 -7.48
C ASP A 43 25.69 14.32 -7.10
N ARG A 44 24.46 14.24 -7.63
CA ARG A 44 23.43 15.29 -7.50
C ARG A 44 22.19 14.85 -6.72
N ILE A 45 21.99 13.54 -6.54
CA ILE A 45 20.81 12.99 -5.90
C ILE A 45 21.21 12.13 -4.70
N ILE A 46 20.66 12.44 -3.55
CA ILE A 46 20.79 11.60 -2.35
C ILE A 46 19.72 10.50 -2.41
N TRP A 47 20.15 9.26 -2.62
CA TRP A 47 19.25 8.13 -2.74
C TRP A 47 18.81 7.57 -1.39
N LEU A 48 17.52 7.59 -1.13
CA LEU A 48 16.91 6.95 0.03
C LEU A 48 16.35 5.59 -0.38
N LYS A 49 17.01 4.51 0.06
CA LYS A 49 16.54 3.14 -0.19
C LYS A 49 15.33 2.82 0.67
N ARG A 50 14.14 3.19 0.20
CA ARG A 50 12.85 3.07 0.88
C ARG A 50 11.77 2.66 -0.11
N ASP A 51 10.69 2.03 0.38
CA ASP A 51 9.53 1.63 -0.44
C ASP A 51 8.37 2.62 -0.24
N ILE A 52 7.90 3.27 -1.29
CA ILE A 52 6.79 4.23 -1.24
C ILE A 52 5.47 3.59 -0.77
N TYR A 53 5.36 2.28 -0.89
CA TYR A 53 4.19 1.51 -0.46
C TYR A 53 4.27 1.05 1.00
N ASN A 54 5.37 1.33 1.70
CA ASN A 54 5.54 1.11 3.12
C ASN A 54 5.48 2.45 3.85
N TYR A 55 4.45 2.67 4.67
CA TYR A 55 4.22 3.94 5.36
C TYR A 55 5.42 4.36 6.21
N THR A 56 5.95 3.46 7.04
CA THR A 56 7.10 3.74 7.90
C THR A 56 8.35 4.15 7.10
N ASP A 57 8.54 3.58 5.91
CA ASP A 57 9.63 3.96 5.01
C ASP A 57 9.44 5.37 4.46
N VAL A 58 8.20 5.74 4.12
CA VAL A 58 7.90 7.08 3.61
C VAL A 58 8.03 8.13 4.70
N VAL A 59 7.59 7.84 5.93
CA VAL A 59 7.79 8.73 7.09
C VAL A 59 9.27 9.04 7.29
N LYS A 60 10.13 8.01 7.32
CA LYS A 60 11.58 8.19 7.44
C LYS A 60 12.21 8.93 6.26
N ALA A 61 11.64 8.80 5.07
CA ALA A 61 12.14 9.54 3.90
C ALA A 61 11.74 11.02 3.91
N MET A 62 10.64 11.35 4.60
CA MET A 62 10.15 12.74 4.74
C MET A 62 10.85 13.53 5.86
N GLU A 63 11.61 12.88 6.74
CA GLU A 63 12.31 13.55 7.83
C GLU A 63 13.26 14.64 7.29
N GLY A 64 13.07 15.90 7.72
CA GLY A 64 13.89 17.03 7.33
C GLY A 64 13.67 17.51 5.89
N MET A 65 12.58 17.13 5.23
CA MET A 65 12.23 17.62 3.89
C MET A 65 11.35 18.86 3.97
N ASP A 66 11.66 19.85 3.15
CA ASP A 66 10.87 21.09 3.04
C ASP A 66 9.73 20.95 2.04
N ILE A 67 9.99 20.29 0.92
CA ILE A 67 9.07 20.12 -0.20
C ILE A 67 9.06 18.64 -0.64
N ALA A 68 7.89 18.13 -0.97
CA ALA A 68 7.72 16.77 -1.47
C ALA A 68 7.11 16.78 -2.89
N VAL A 69 7.68 16.02 -3.83
CA VAL A 69 7.24 15.96 -5.23
C VAL A 69 6.69 14.58 -5.55
N PHE A 70 5.39 14.49 -5.88
CA PHE A 70 4.72 13.25 -6.19
C PHE A 70 4.42 13.09 -7.67
N TYR A 71 4.86 11.98 -8.28
CA TYR A 71 4.69 11.70 -9.73
C TYR A 71 4.75 10.21 -10.06
N LEU A 72 4.19 9.37 -9.27
CA LEU A 72 4.25 7.92 -9.52
C LEU A 72 3.71 7.52 -10.89
N ASP A 73 4.44 6.60 -11.53
CA ASP A 73 3.91 5.81 -12.63
C ASP A 73 3.33 4.50 -12.07
N PRO A 74 1.99 4.38 -12.00
CA PRO A 74 1.35 3.20 -11.41
C PRO A 74 1.58 1.91 -12.22
N ASN A 75 2.13 2.00 -13.43
CA ASN A 75 2.46 0.83 -14.25
C ASN A 75 3.86 0.27 -13.93
N LYS A 76 4.69 1.01 -13.17
CA LYS A 76 5.99 0.53 -12.73
C LYS A 76 5.89 -0.14 -11.37
N ASN A 77 6.06 -1.45 -11.34
CA ASN A 77 5.94 -2.26 -10.13
C ASN A 77 7.30 -2.77 -9.68
N SER A 78 7.55 -2.70 -8.38
CA SER A 78 8.77 -3.18 -7.72
C SER A 78 8.60 -4.53 -7.02
N ALA A 79 7.51 -5.24 -7.29
CA ALA A 79 7.17 -6.54 -6.71
C ALA A 79 6.30 -7.36 -7.68
N LYS A 80 6.16 -8.66 -7.44
CA LYS A 80 5.21 -9.50 -8.18
C LYS A 80 3.79 -9.17 -7.75
N LEU A 81 2.95 -8.72 -8.69
CA LEU A 81 1.55 -8.43 -8.43
C LEU A 81 0.71 -9.68 -8.69
N THR A 82 -0.12 -10.05 -7.73
CA THR A 82 -1.07 -11.17 -7.89
C THR A 82 -2.52 -10.72 -7.92
N GLN A 83 -2.87 -9.70 -7.15
CA GLN A 83 -4.23 -9.17 -7.04
C GLN A 83 -4.17 -7.70 -6.62
N ALA A 84 -3.67 -6.84 -7.50
CA ALA A 84 -3.62 -5.41 -7.28
C ALA A 84 -3.88 -4.67 -8.59
N THR A 85 -4.66 -3.60 -8.52
CA THR A 85 -4.81 -2.69 -9.65
C THR A 85 -3.82 -1.53 -9.55
N ALA A 86 -3.43 -0.96 -10.70
CA ALA A 86 -2.60 0.24 -10.73
C ALA A 86 -3.24 1.41 -9.94
N ARG A 87 -4.59 1.48 -9.96
CA ARG A 87 -5.35 2.48 -9.21
C ARG A 87 -5.21 2.30 -7.70
N ASP A 88 -5.28 1.06 -7.19
CA ASP A 88 -5.16 0.78 -5.76
C ASP A 88 -3.76 1.08 -5.24
N LEU A 89 -2.75 0.71 -6.03
CA LEU A 89 -1.35 1.02 -5.70
C LEU A 89 -1.09 2.53 -5.69
N ASN A 90 -1.59 3.25 -6.69
CA ASN A 90 -1.48 4.71 -6.71
C ASN A 90 -2.14 5.36 -5.48
N LEU A 91 -3.30 4.83 -5.07
CA LEU A 91 -4.02 5.32 -3.89
C LEU A 91 -3.23 5.10 -2.60
N ILE A 92 -2.63 3.91 -2.41
CA ILE A 92 -1.78 3.61 -1.26
C ILE A 92 -0.57 4.54 -1.21
N ALA A 93 0.09 4.72 -2.34
CA ALA A 93 1.28 5.55 -2.42
C ALA A 93 0.99 7.04 -2.16
N ALA A 94 -0.11 7.55 -2.72
CA ALA A 94 -0.53 8.94 -2.48
C ALA A 94 -0.93 9.17 -1.02
N ASP A 95 -1.65 8.21 -0.41
CA ASP A 95 -2.04 8.27 0.99
C ASP A 95 -0.81 8.20 1.92
N ASN A 96 0.14 7.30 1.68
CA ASN A 96 1.41 7.25 2.42
C ASN A 96 2.16 8.58 2.35
N PHE A 97 2.26 9.12 1.15
CA PHE A 97 3.04 10.33 0.88
C PHE A 97 2.43 11.54 1.59
N ALA A 98 1.11 11.73 1.47
CA ALA A 98 0.41 12.84 2.11
C ALA A 98 0.38 12.73 3.64
N ARG A 99 0.15 11.53 4.17
CA ARG A 99 0.15 11.24 5.61
C ARG A 99 1.53 11.50 6.21
N ALA A 100 2.59 11.03 5.58
CA ALA A 100 3.96 11.25 6.02
C ALA A 100 4.38 12.73 5.90
N ALA A 101 3.99 13.42 4.83
CA ALA A 101 4.25 14.85 4.66
C ALA A 101 3.59 15.67 5.77
N ALA A 102 2.34 15.37 6.13
CA ALA A 102 1.65 16.02 7.25
C ALA A 102 2.33 15.73 8.60
N GLN A 103 2.73 14.48 8.84
CA GLN A 103 3.39 14.07 10.08
C GLN A 103 4.75 14.76 10.25
N GLN A 104 5.51 14.94 9.16
CA GLN A 104 6.85 15.53 9.18
C GLN A 104 6.87 17.05 8.97
N GLY A 105 5.70 17.68 8.83
CA GLY A 105 5.59 19.14 8.68
C GLY A 105 6.13 19.66 7.36
N VAL A 106 6.07 18.88 6.29
CA VAL A 106 6.44 19.31 4.93
C VAL A 106 5.57 20.50 4.52
N SER A 107 6.19 21.57 4.00
CA SER A 107 5.50 22.82 3.71
C SER A 107 4.49 22.72 2.56
N LYS A 108 4.80 21.90 1.56
CA LYS A 108 3.91 21.64 0.42
C LYS A 108 4.24 20.36 -0.34
N ILE A 109 3.23 19.83 -1.02
CA ILE A 109 3.38 18.75 -1.99
C ILE A 109 3.20 19.31 -3.40
N VAL A 110 4.15 19.07 -4.28
CA VAL A 110 4.03 19.38 -5.72
C VAL A 110 3.61 18.11 -6.44
N TYR A 111 2.45 18.15 -7.08
CA TYR A 111 1.95 17.03 -7.88
C TYR A 111 2.22 17.22 -9.36
N ILE A 112 2.98 16.31 -9.96
CA ILE A 112 3.24 16.29 -11.40
C ILE A 112 2.10 15.55 -12.09
N SER A 113 1.21 16.26 -12.77
CA SER A 113 0.05 15.72 -13.50
C SER A 113 0.47 14.83 -14.67
N GLY A 114 -0.49 14.10 -15.22
CA GLY A 114 -0.32 13.28 -16.43
C GLY A 114 -0.65 11.80 -16.22
N SER A 115 -1.29 11.45 -15.10
CA SER A 115 -1.87 10.14 -14.85
C SER A 115 -3.39 10.16 -15.13
N ARG A 116 -3.95 9.04 -15.60
CA ARG A 116 -5.41 8.84 -15.65
C ARG A 116 -6.08 8.87 -14.26
N PHE A 117 -5.30 8.87 -13.19
CA PHE A 117 -5.76 8.93 -11.81
C PHE A 117 -5.55 10.32 -11.17
N ASP A 118 -5.28 11.36 -11.95
CA ASP A 118 -4.94 12.70 -11.45
C ASP A 118 -5.95 13.22 -10.41
N ILE A 119 -7.25 13.13 -10.71
CA ILE A 119 -8.30 13.64 -9.80
C ILE A 119 -8.26 12.92 -8.46
N GLU A 120 -8.24 11.58 -8.46
CA GLU A 120 -8.20 10.78 -7.23
C GLU A 120 -6.89 10.99 -6.47
N THR A 121 -5.78 11.15 -7.19
CA THR A 121 -4.45 11.39 -6.60
C THR A 121 -4.42 12.72 -5.86
N VAL A 122 -4.87 13.81 -6.49
CA VAL A 122 -4.91 15.13 -5.87
C VAL A 122 -5.79 15.10 -4.61
N GLN A 123 -7.01 14.54 -4.71
CA GLN A 123 -7.89 14.39 -3.55
C GLN A 123 -7.24 13.62 -2.39
N ARG A 124 -6.38 12.63 -2.69
CA ARG A 124 -5.67 11.89 -1.62
C ARG A 124 -4.55 12.71 -1.02
N LEU A 125 -3.79 13.41 -1.84
CA LEU A 125 -2.71 14.25 -1.37
C LEU A 125 -3.21 15.40 -0.48
N GLU A 126 -4.37 15.97 -0.78
CA GLU A 126 -4.99 17.07 -0.02
C GLU A 126 -5.61 16.62 1.32
N ASN A 127 -5.86 15.34 1.53
CA ASN A 127 -6.61 14.82 2.68
C ASN A 127 -5.99 15.11 4.05
N TYR A 128 -4.71 15.38 4.12
CA TYR A 128 -3.97 15.57 5.38
C TYR A 128 -3.63 17.02 5.68
N GLY A 129 -4.12 17.97 4.88
CA GLY A 129 -3.99 19.41 5.14
C GLY A 129 -2.67 20.02 4.71
N VAL A 130 -1.77 19.27 4.08
CA VAL A 130 -0.58 19.84 3.44
C VAL A 130 -1.00 20.49 2.12
N PRO A 131 -0.60 21.73 1.82
CA PRO A 131 -0.90 22.38 0.55
C PRO A 131 -0.41 21.57 -0.65
N VAL A 132 -1.27 21.37 -1.65
CA VAL A 132 -0.94 20.64 -2.87
C VAL A 132 -0.93 21.55 -4.08
N GLU A 133 0.22 21.70 -4.70
CA GLU A 133 0.39 22.46 -5.95
C GLU A 133 0.40 21.48 -7.14
N LYS A 134 -0.59 21.60 -8.01
CA LYS A 134 -0.65 20.80 -9.24
C LYS A 134 0.08 21.52 -10.36
N THR A 135 0.97 20.80 -11.08
CA THR A 135 1.64 21.39 -12.25
C THR A 135 0.66 21.57 -13.41
N ASN A 136 0.79 22.71 -14.10
CA ASN A 136 0.02 22.98 -15.32
C ASN A 136 0.62 22.28 -16.54
N THR A 137 1.92 21.99 -16.51
CA THR A 137 2.62 21.30 -17.59
C THR A 137 2.63 19.81 -17.32
N GLN A 138 2.04 19.04 -18.24
CA GLN A 138 2.10 17.58 -18.19
C GLN A 138 3.41 17.08 -18.76
N ILE A 139 4.19 16.36 -17.98
CA ILE A 139 5.33 15.61 -18.49
C ILE A 139 4.80 14.40 -19.26
N LYS A 140 4.95 14.39 -20.58
CA LYS A 140 4.57 13.23 -21.41
C LYS A 140 5.39 12.03 -20.95
N ARG A 141 4.70 11.02 -20.46
CA ARG A 141 5.32 9.74 -20.11
C ARG A 141 5.58 8.99 -21.40
N PRO A 142 6.82 8.52 -21.67
CA PRO A 142 7.05 7.69 -22.83
C PRO A 142 6.13 6.46 -22.77
N HIS A 143 5.51 6.11 -23.89
CA HIS A 143 4.79 4.84 -24.01
C HIS A 143 5.78 3.73 -23.67
N ILE A 144 5.49 2.99 -22.61
CA ILE A 144 6.33 1.89 -22.17
C ILE A 144 6.12 0.79 -23.19
N ASN A 145 7.14 0.48 -23.98
CA ASN A 145 7.26 -0.84 -24.54
C ASN A 145 7.19 -1.79 -23.34
N ALA A 146 6.27 -2.76 -23.39
CA ALA A 146 6.14 -3.76 -22.36
C ALA A 146 7.45 -4.55 -22.30
N GLU A 147 8.43 -4.04 -21.56
CA GLU A 147 9.51 -4.86 -21.08
C GLU A 147 8.83 -5.86 -20.14
N LEU A 148 8.74 -7.09 -20.58
CA LEU A 148 8.59 -8.25 -19.74
C LEU A 148 9.81 -8.28 -18.81
N GLN A 149 9.87 -7.36 -17.85
CA GLN A 149 10.77 -7.47 -16.74
C GLN A 149 10.26 -8.67 -15.94
N MET A 150 10.81 -9.83 -16.25
CA MET A 150 10.78 -10.96 -15.33
C MET A 150 11.33 -10.41 -14.02
N SER A 151 10.43 -10.07 -13.10
CA SER A 151 10.80 -9.39 -11.87
C SER A 151 11.77 -10.29 -11.12
N LYS A 152 12.99 -9.83 -10.90
CA LYS A 152 14.00 -10.46 -10.02
C LYS A 152 13.56 -10.46 -8.55
N TYR A 153 12.31 -10.06 -8.28
CA TYR A 153 11.78 -9.88 -6.94
C TYR A 153 11.06 -11.14 -6.48
N ASP A 154 11.38 -11.60 -5.29
CA ASP A 154 10.76 -12.79 -4.68
C ASP A 154 9.52 -12.42 -3.85
N ASP A 155 9.31 -11.13 -3.58
CA ASP A 155 8.20 -10.63 -2.77
C ASP A 155 6.95 -10.37 -3.61
N ILE A 156 5.80 -10.63 -2.98
CA ILE A 156 4.48 -10.49 -3.56
C ILE A 156 3.78 -9.28 -2.96
N ARG A 157 2.96 -8.66 -3.80
CA ARG A 157 2.10 -7.55 -3.40
C ARG A 157 0.67 -7.76 -3.89
N THR A 158 -0.28 -7.59 -2.98
CA THR A 158 -1.71 -7.58 -3.32
C THR A 158 -2.36 -6.33 -2.74
N ALA A 159 -3.42 -5.84 -3.36
CA ALA A 159 -4.23 -4.76 -2.81
C ALA A 159 -5.69 -5.00 -3.17
N MET A 160 -6.59 -4.90 -2.19
CA MET A 160 -8.03 -5.08 -2.38
C MET A 160 -8.79 -3.98 -1.65
N ARG A 161 -9.81 -3.44 -2.31
CA ARG A 161 -10.74 -2.48 -1.71
C ARG A 161 -11.89 -3.20 -1.03
N MET A 162 -12.31 -2.67 0.12
CA MET A 162 -13.54 -3.07 0.80
C MET A 162 -14.18 -1.88 1.50
N ILE A 163 -15.44 -2.04 1.90
CA ILE A 163 -16.16 -1.01 2.64
C ILE A 163 -16.09 -1.33 4.14
N LEU A 164 -15.80 -0.31 4.95
CA LEU A 164 -15.94 -0.40 6.40
C LEU A 164 -17.43 -0.32 6.76
N PRO A 165 -18.04 -1.36 7.37
CA PRO A 165 -19.44 -1.34 7.78
C PRO A 165 -19.75 -0.17 8.71
N ARG A 166 -21.01 0.30 8.71
CA ARG A 166 -21.43 1.39 9.59
C ARG A 166 -21.21 1.04 11.06
N LYS A 167 -20.83 2.03 11.85
CA LYS A 167 -20.50 1.92 13.28
C LYS A 167 -19.26 1.07 13.61
N TRP A 168 -18.57 0.52 12.60
CA TRP A 168 -17.34 -0.23 12.83
C TRP A 168 -16.14 0.70 12.81
N THR A 169 -15.17 0.39 13.67
CA THR A 169 -13.81 0.93 13.64
C THR A 169 -12.91 0.02 12.79
N LEU A 170 -11.76 0.52 12.39
CA LEU A 170 -10.79 -0.29 11.66
C LEU A 170 -10.27 -1.45 12.52
N SER A 171 -10.02 -1.22 13.83
CA SER A 171 -9.60 -2.26 14.76
C SER A 171 -10.64 -3.38 14.84
N TYR A 172 -11.93 -3.03 14.99
CA TYR A 172 -12.99 -4.03 14.97
C TYR A 172 -13.06 -4.81 13.65
N LEU A 173 -12.84 -4.16 12.50
CA LEU A 173 -12.79 -4.85 11.21
C LEU A 173 -11.69 -5.91 11.17
N VAL A 174 -10.49 -5.61 11.71
CA VAL A 174 -9.37 -6.55 11.77
C VAL A 174 -9.70 -7.74 12.68
N ASP A 175 -10.23 -7.48 13.87
CA ASP A 175 -10.62 -8.52 14.82
C ASP A 175 -11.76 -9.39 14.24
N TYR A 176 -12.72 -8.74 13.58
CA TYR A 176 -13.81 -9.44 12.89
C TYR A 176 -13.31 -10.28 11.73
N PHE A 177 -12.29 -9.88 10.99
CA PHE A 177 -11.69 -10.69 9.93
C PHE A 177 -11.18 -12.03 10.47
N MET A 178 -10.50 -12.01 11.61
CA MET A 178 -10.02 -13.23 12.26
C MET A 178 -11.18 -14.12 12.73
N LYS A 179 -12.19 -13.53 13.37
CA LYS A 179 -13.41 -14.26 13.75
C LYS A 179 -14.12 -14.87 12.53
N TRP A 180 -14.27 -14.09 11.46
CA TRP A 180 -14.89 -14.53 10.22
C TRP A 180 -14.16 -15.72 9.57
N LEU A 181 -12.83 -15.73 9.58
CA LEU A 181 -12.02 -16.86 9.14
C LEU A 181 -12.33 -18.15 9.92
N ASN A 182 -12.57 -18.01 11.22
CA ASN A 182 -12.90 -19.13 12.09
C ASN A 182 -14.33 -19.68 11.86
N ASP A 183 -15.29 -18.76 11.72
CA ASP A 183 -16.71 -19.08 11.66
C ASP A 183 -17.15 -19.56 10.25
N THR A 184 -16.43 -19.15 9.22
CA THR A 184 -16.78 -19.46 7.83
C THR A 184 -16.32 -20.85 7.44
N ARG A 185 -17.27 -21.77 7.27
CA ARG A 185 -17.00 -23.19 6.96
C ARG A 185 -16.19 -23.40 5.68
N GLY A 186 -16.32 -22.49 4.70
CA GLY A 186 -15.59 -22.56 3.43
C GLY A 186 -14.11 -22.22 3.50
N THR A 187 -13.63 -21.57 4.57
CA THR A 187 -12.21 -21.21 4.71
C THR A 187 -11.34 -22.40 5.11
N PHE A 188 -11.90 -23.45 5.71
CA PHE A 188 -11.17 -24.58 6.27
C PHE A 188 -10.05 -24.17 7.25
N MET A 189 -10.20 -23.01 7.87
CA MET A 189 -9.26 -22.41 8.80
C MET A 189 -9.89 -22.28 10.18
N HIS A 190 -9.05 -22.20 11.19
CA HIS A 190 -9.44 -21.70 12.51
C HIS A 190 -8.36 -20.74 13.01
N THR A 191 -8.78 -19.78 13.79
CA THR A 191 -7.92 -18.73 14.32
C THR A 191 -7.95 -18.74 15.84
N TYR A 192 -6.81 -18.40 16.42
CA TYR A 192 -6.66 -18.16 17.83
C TYR A 192 -6.04 -16.78 18.03
N GLN A 193 -6.54 -16.03 19.00
CA GLN A 193 -5.99 -14.72 19.37
C GLN A 193 -5.41 -14.79 20.78
N ASP A 194 -4.19 -14.30 20.90
CA ASP A 194 -3.48 -14.14 22.16
C ASP A 194 -2.89 -12.72 22.22
N ASN A 195 -3.53 -11.85 22.98
CA ASN A 195 -3.23 -10.41 23.00
C ASN A 195 -3.24 -9.81 21.58
N ASP A 196 -2.11 -9.23 21.15
CA ASP A 196 -1.94 -8.64 19.81
C ASP A 196 -1.53 -9.68 18.74
N ARG A 197 -1.49 -10.96 19.09
CA ARG A 197 -1.11 -12.04 18.17
C ARG A 197 -2.30 -12.80 17.66
N TYR A 198 -2.33 -13.02 16.35
CA TYR A 198 -3.30 -13.87 15.67
C TYR A 198 -2.57 -15.08 15.09
N ILE A 199 -3.07 -16.26 15.39
CA ILE A 199 -2.53 -17.53 14.92
C ILE A 199 -3.59 -18.20 14.04
N VAL A 200 -3.23 -18.49 12.79
CA VAL A 200 -4.12 -19.11 11.81
C VAL A 200 -3.66 -20.54 11.55
N TYR A 201 -4.57 -21.50 11.68
CA TYR A 201 -4.36 -22.92 11.42
C TYR A 201 -5.25 -23.40 10.29
N ALA A 202 -4.81 -24.43 9.55
CA ALA A 202 -5.73 -25.26 8.78
C ALA A 202 -6.44 -26.25 9.72
N ARG A 203 -7.75 -26.51 9.50
CA ARG A 203 -8.58 -27.34 10.40
C ARG A 203 -8.02 -28.69 10.79
N LYS A 204 -7.21 -29.32 9.93
CA LYS A 204 -6.64 -30.66 10.15
C LYS A 204 -5.14 -30.63 10.45
N LYS A 205 -4.53 -29.46 10.68
CA LYS A 205 -3.09 -29.34 10.88
C LYS A 205 -2.77 -28.74 12.24
N SER A 206 -1.79 -29.34 12.94
CA SER A 206 -1.28 -28.84 14.21
C SER A 206 -0.28 -27.68 14.07
N LYS A 207 0.30 -27.50 12.87
CA LYS A 207 1.27 -26.41 12.64
C LYS A 207 0.55 -25.18 12.12
N PRO A 208 0.85 -23.98 12.65
CA PRO A 208 0.24 -22.74 12.20
C PRO A 208 0.58 -22.46 10.72
N LEU A 209 -0.43 -21.99 9.98
CA LEU A 209 -0.26 -21.47 8.63
C LEU A 209 0.42 -20.11 8.67
N LEU A 210 -0.06 -19.24 9.57
CA LEU A 210 0.46 -17.90 9.79
C LEU A 210 0.38 -17.54 11.28
N ILE A 211 1.41 -16.85 11.76
CA ILE A 211 1.41 -16.13 13.03
C ILE A 211 1.64 -14.67 12.71
N MET A 212 0.73 -13.83 13.17
CA MET A 212 0.73 -12.39 12.89
C MET A 212 0.68 -11.61 14.19
N GLU A 213 1.34 -10.45 14.22
CA GLU A 213 1.31 -9.52 15.33
C GLU A 213 0.69 -8.19 14.87
N LYS A 214 -0.29 -7.72 15.62
CA LYS A 214 -1.02 -6.48 15.32
C LYS A 214 -0.19 -5.28 15.81
N VAL A 215 0.01 -4.31 14.93
CA VAL A 215 0.64 -3.03 15.23
C VAL A 215 -0.29 -1.93 14.70
N GLU A 216 -0.63 -0.98 15.55
CA GLU A 216 -1.34 0.22 15.13
C GLU A 216 -0.29 1.29 14.78
N ASP A 217 -0.10 1.54 13.46
CA ASP A 217 0.93 2.47 12.98
C ASP A 217 0.47 3.94 13.10
N ASP A 218 -0.83 4.20 12.87
CA ASP A 218 -1.42 5.54 12.90
C ASP A 218 -2.96 5.43 12.89
N SER A 219 -3.65 6.53 13.16
CA SER A 219 -5.10 6.63 13.05
C SER A 219 -5.57 6.19 11.65
N GLY A 220 -6.33 5.10 11.59
CA GLY A 220 -6.80 4.53 10.33
C GLY A 220 -5.80 3.65 9.59
N LEU A 221 -4.74 3.19 10.25
CA LEU A 221 -3.74 2.28 9.71
C LEU A 221 -3.39 1.20 10.74
N ILE A 222 -3.67 -0.06 10.43
CA ILE A 222 -3.33 -1.22 11.26
C ILE A 222 -2.58 -2.22 10.41
N THR A 223 -1.40 -2.61 10.86
CA THR A 223 -0.56 -3.58 10.18
C THR A 223 -0.44 -4.87 10.99
N LEU A 224 -0.68 -6.00 10.34
CA LEU A 224 -0.39 -7.33 10.87
C LEU A 224 0.97 -7.77 10.34
N HIS A 225 1.98 -7.79 11.21
CA HIS A 225 3.31 -8.27 10.88
C HIS A 225 3.30 -9.80 10.83
N LEU A 226 3.69 -10.38 9.71
CA LEU A 226 3.77 -11.83 9.53
C LEU A 226 5.03 -12.36 10.19
N ILE A 227 4.89 -12.90 11.41
CA ILE A 227 6.05 -13.30 12.25
C ILE A 227 6.60 -14.64 11.79
N SER A 228 5.73 -15.64 11.58
CA SER A 228 6.11 -16.99 11.18
C SER A 228 4.94 -17.76 10.59
N GLY A 229 5.18 -19.00 10.16
CA GLY A 229 4.16 -19.91 9.70
C GLY A 229 4.61 -20.81 8.56
N SER A 230 3.78 -21.81 8.23
CA SER A 230 4.10 -22.75 7.15
C SER A 230 3.91 -22.19 5.76
N MET A 231 3.23 -21.05 5.62
CA MET A 231 2.95 -20.38 4.33
C MET A 231 3.99 -19.35 3.93
N ILE A 232 4.84 -18.91 4.86
CA ILE A 232 5.81 -17.85 4.63
C ILE A 232 7.24 -18.35 4.71
N LYS A 233 8.13 -17.78 3.89
CA LYS A 233 9.57 -17.93 4.01
C LYS A 233 10.08 -16.78 4.88
N PHE A 234 10.64 -17.11 6.02
CA PHE A 234 11.22 -16.10 6.91
C PHE A 234 12.44 -15.44 6.25
N ASN A 235 12.48 -14.13 6.27
CA ASN A 235 13.61 -13.34 5.81
C ASN A 235 13.86 -12.21 6.82
N GLN A 236 15.03 -12.21 7.44
CA GLN A 236 15.41 -11.20 8.45
C GLN A 236 15.39 -9.75 7.92
N LYS A 237 15.58 -9.57 6.59
CA LYS A 237 15.62 -8.24 5.96
C LYS A 237 14.25 -7.75 5.49
N LYS A 238 13.28 -8.66 5.33
CA LYS A 238 11.95 -8.35 4.79
C LYS A 238 10.92 -9.20 5.53
N GLN A 239 10.14 -8.55 6.36
CA GLN A 239 9.01 -9.18 7.05
C GLN A 239 7.73 -8.86 6.29
N GLY A 240 7.01 -9.90 5.89
CA GLY A 240 5.71 -9.74 5.24
C GLY A 240 4.72 -9.00 6.14
N LYS A 241 3.89 -8.17 5.54
CA LYS A 241 2.91 -7.34 6.25
C LYS A 241 1.56 -7.38 5.56
N LEU A 242 0.51 -7.54 6.35
CA LEU A 242 -0.88 -7.38 5.91
C LEU A 242 -1.45 -6.12 6.56
N GLU A 243 -1.61 -5.09 5.76
CA GLU A 243 -2.04 -3.77 6.20
C GLU A 243 -3.53 -3.56 5.91
N PHE A 244 -4.25 -3.04 6.89
CA PHE A 244 -5.61 -2.54 6.76
C PHE A 244 -5.56 -1.01 6.88
N ARG A 245 -5.97 -0.33 5.83
CA ARG A 245 -5.89 1.12 5.69
C ARG A 245 -7.25 1.72 5.42
N GLN A 246 -7.76 2.49 6.35
CA GLN A 246 -8.93 3.33 6.10
C GLN A 246 -8.49 4.64 5.42
N ILE A 247 -9.09 4.94 4.29
CA ILE A 247 -8.85 6.20 3.58
C ILE A 247 -9.60 7.32 4.31
N LYS A 248 -8.84 8.32 4.78
CA LYS A 248 -9.34 9.44 5.57
C LYS A 248 -10.56 10.10 4.92
N GLY A 249 -11.56 10.42 5.70
CA GLY A 249 -12.81 11.03 5.24
C GLY A 249 -13.75 10.09 4.49
N THR A 250 -13.45 8.78 4.40
CA THR A 250 -14.26 7.80 3.70
C THR A 250 -14.47 6.53 4.52
N ARG A 251 -15.34 5.66 4.04
CA ARG A 251 -15.49 4.29 4.56
C ARG A 251 -14.74 3.25 3.70
N LEU A 252 -13.90 3.71 2.81
CA LEU A 252 -13.06 2.83 2.00
C LEU A 252 -11.90 2.31 2.84
N VAL A 253 -11.75 1.00 2.87
CA VAL A 253 -10.57 0.31 3.42
C VAL A 253 -9.83 -0.37 2.28
N ILE A 254 -8.51 -0.23 2.27
CA ILE A 254 -7.63 -0.99 1.39
C ILE A 254 -6.90 -2.01 2.26
N VAL A 255 -7.01 -3.27 1.89
CA VAL A 255 -6.18 -4.34 2.47
C VAL A 255 -5.02 -4.60 1.54
N HIS A 256 -3.81 -4.42 2.05
CA HIS A 256 -2.57 -4.46 1.29
C HIS A 256 -1.60 -5.47 1.90
N LEU A 257 -1.25 -6.50 1.14
CA LEU A 257 -0.18 -7.44 1.48
C LEU A 257 1.09 -7.03 0.74
N TYR A 258 2.21 -6.90 1.45
CA TYR A 258 3.50 -6.54 0.85
C TYR A 258 4.67 -7.17 1.60
N ASP A 259 5.84 -7.19 0.97
CA ASP A 259 7.05 -7.86 1.44
C ASP A 259 6.82 -9.35 1.80
N TYR A 260 5.77 -9.94 1.25
CA TYR A 260 5.40 -11.33 1.48
C TYR A 260 6.20 -12.27 0.55
N ILE A 261 6.93 -13.20 1.14
CA ILE A 261 7.68 -14.22 0.41
C ILE A 261 7.02 -15.58 0.70
N PRO A 262 6.33 -16.18 -0.29
CA PRO A 262 5.71 -17.48 -0.09
C PRO A 262 6.76 -18.57 0.09
N LYS A 263 6.45 -19.57 0.91
CA LYS A 263 7.30 -20.76 1.06
C LYS A 263 7.18 -21.71 -0.12
N LEU A 264 6.05 -21.68 -0.82
CA LEU A 264 5.82 -22.47 -2.02
C LEU A 264 6.64 -21.95 -3.20
N LEU A 265 7.00 -22.84 -4.11
CA LEU A 265 7.56 -22.46 -5.40
C LEU A 265 6.59 -21.55 -6.15
N TRP A 266 7.14 -20.58 -6.90
CA TRP A 266 6.35 -19.55 -7.59
C TRP A 266 5.16 -20.07 -8.42
N PRO A 267 5.29 -21.12 -9.27
CA PRO A 267 4.16 -21.62 -10.04
C PRO A 267 3.05 -22.16 -9.13
N ILE A 268 3.41 -22.94 -8.09
CA ILE A 268 2.43 -23.50 -7.15
C ILE A 268 1.74 -22.38 -6.37
N TYR A 269 2.49 -21.39 -5.92
CA TYR A 269 1.90 -20.23 -5.27
C TYR A 269 0.88 -19.55 -6.18
N TYR A 270 1.28 -19.23 -7.42
CA TYR A 270 0.48 -18.44 -8.36
C TYR A 270 -0.82 -19.16 -8.77
N PHE A 271 -0.76 -20.47 -9.03
CA PHE A 271 -1.93 -21.23 -9.51
C PHE A 271 -2.80 -21.79 -8.40
N VAL A 272 -2.28 -21.91 -7.17
CA VAL A 272 -3.02 -22.56 -6.06
C VAL A 272 -3.24 -21.59 -4.91
N GLN A 273 -2.17 -21.08 -4.30
CA GLN A 273 -2.27 -20.29 -3.07
C GLN A 273 -2.85 -18.89 -3.30
N ALA A 274 -2.39 -18.19 -4.34
CA ALA A 274 -2.86 -16.83 -4.62
C ALA A 274 -4.35 -16.78 -4.98
N PRO A 275 -4.91 -17.66 -5.84
CA PRO A 275 -6.35 -17.73 -6.07
C PRO A 275 -7.16 -18.01 -4.82
N LEU A 276 -6.70 -18.94 -3.95
CA LEU A 276 -7.37 -19.25 -2.69
C LEU A 276 -7.39 -18.04 -1.74
N GLN A 277 -6.26 -17.35 -1.59
CA GLN A 277 -6.20 -16.11 -0.82
C GLN A 277 -7.18 -15.06 -1.36
N GLY A 278 -7.26 -14.93 -2.68
CA GLY A 278 -8.20 -14.02 -3.33
C GLY A 278 -9.66 -14.36 -3.08
N LEU A 279 -10.02 -15.64 -3.13
CA LEU A 279 -11.38 -16.09 -2.82
C LEU A 279 -11.75 -15.79 -1.37
N ILE A 280 -10.84 -16.03 -0.41
CA ILE A 280 -11.05 -15.72 1.00
C ILE A 280 -11.29 -14.22 1.18
N MET A 281 -10.41 -13.40 0.63
CA MET A 281 -10.54 -11.94 0.75
C MET A 281 -11.80 -11.42 0.06
N ARG A 282 -12.18 -12.00 -1.08
CA ARG A 282 -13.43 -11.64 -1.77
C ARG A 282 -14.67 -12.03 -0.98
N GLY A 283 -14.66 -13.21 -0.35
CA GLY A 283 -15.73 -13.65 0.55
C GLY A 283 -15.89 -12.71 1.75
N PHE A 284 -14.78 -12.28 2.34
CA PHE A 284 -14.79 -11.31 3.43
C PHE A 284 -15.31 -9.93 2.98
N GLU A 285 -14.88 -9.46 1.82
CA GLU A 285 -15.35 -8.20 1.22
C GLU A 285 -16.88 -8.22 1.01
N ILE A 286 -17.43 -9.33 0.49
CA ILE A 286 -18.87 -9.51 0.31
C ILE A 286 -19.60 -9.48 1.65
N ASP A 287 -19.09 -10.15 2.69
CA ASP A 287 -19.67 -10.11 4.04
C ASP A 287 -19.69 -8.68 4.59
N CYS A 288 -18.60 -7.93 4.45
CA CYS A 288 -18.53 -6.51 4.84
C CYS A 288 -19.58 -5.65 4.10
N ARG A 289 -19.81 -5.90 2.81
CA ARG A 289 -20.87 -5.21 2.05
C ARG A 289 -22.26 -5.54 2.59
N ILE A 290 -22.54 -6.80 2.91
CA ILE A 290 -23.81 -7.22 3.51
C ILE A 290 -24.01 -6.54 4.86
N LYS A 291 -22.98 -6.54 5.72
CA LYS A 291 -23.03 -5.84 7.02
C LYS A 291 -23.26 -4.35 6.86
N HIS A 292 -22.59 -3.72 5.90
CA HIS A 292 -22.78 -2.30 5.59
C HIS A 292 -24.22 -2.02 5.13
N PHE A 293 -24.75 -2.83 4.22
CA PHE A 293 -26.12 -2.72 3.71
C PHE A 293 -27.13 -2.86 4.85
N ASN A 294 -27.02 -3.90 5.66
CA ASN A 294 -27.90 -4.13 6.80
C ASN A 294 -27.87 -2.96 7.81
N GLY A 295 -26.69 -2.39 8.07
CA GLY A 295 -26.53 -1.21 8.90
C GLY A 295 -27.23 0.03 8.34
N ARG A 296 -27.29 0.18 7.01
CA ARG A 296 -28.04 1.26 6.35
C ARG A 296 -29.55 1.06 6.50
N VAL A 297 -30.02 -0.16 6.25
CA VAL A 297 -31.46 -0.50 6.41
C VAL A 297 -31.90 -0.25 7.87
N GLN A 298 -31.14 -0.71 8.85
CA GLN A 298 -31.45 -0.51 10.27
C GLN A 298 -31.46 0.96 10.68
N SER A 299 -30.70 1.83 9.99
CA SER A 299 -30.72 3.28 10.22
C SER A 299 -31.85 4.01 9.49
N GLY A 300 -32.80 3.29 8.87
CA GLY A 300 -33.96 3.87 8.16
C GLY A 300 -33.61 4.55 6.82
N GLU A 301 -32.42 4.30 6.26
CA GLU A 301 -32.03 4.87 4.98
C GLU A 301 -32.85 4.26 3.84
N LYS A 302 -33.57 5.12 3.09
CA LYS A 302 -34.29 4.67 1.89
C LYS A 302 -33.30 4.19 0.83
N MET A 303 -33.30 2.89 0.54
CA MET A 303 -32.45 2.30 -0.47
C MET A 303 -33.04 2.54 -1.86
N LYS A 304 -32.31 3.27 -2.72
CA LYS A 304 -32.64 3.33 -4.15
C LYS A 304 -32.02 2.09 -4.80
N TYR A 305 -32.86 1.21 -5.29
CA TYR A 305 -32.42 0.14 -6.17
C TYR A 305 -32.18 0.76 -7.55
N THR A 306 -30.94 0.91 -7.96
CA THR A 306 -30.62 1.11 -9.37
C THR A 306 -30.79 -0.23 -10.07
N LYS A 307 -31.75 -0.31 -11.01
CA LYS A 307 -31.89 -1.44 -11.93
C LYS A 307 -30.66 -1.53 -12.83
#